data_c3ee4d185f4df2e42b5afec3da71103d
#
_entry.id   c3ee4d185f4df2e42b5afec3da71103d
#
_cell.length_a   1.000
_cell.length_b   1.000
_cell.length_c   1.000
_cell.angle_alpha   90.00
_cell.angle_beta   90.00
_cell.angle_gamma   90.00
#
_symmetry.space_group_name_H-M   'P 1'
#
loop_
_entity.id
_entity.type
_entity.pdbx_description
1 polymer ?
#
loop_
_entity_poly.entity_id
_entity_poly.type
_entity_poly.pdbx_seq_one_letter_code
_entity_poly.pdbx_strand_id
1 'polypeptide(L)'
;MRPFLQSEVYIHDMVKIKRSSDFKNVYRYGKSISNQYIVMYYLENNLGINRVGFSVSKKVGKSVIRNRYKRLLYENFRLLDRDLFKGYDIIFIARNKIIEADFYMVGNAMRRLLTKSSLYMVNK
;
A
#
# COMPACT_ATOMS: atom_id res chain seq x y z
N MET A 1 -5.38 22.14 -22.03
CA MET A 1 -5.11 21.88 -21.62
C MET A 1 -4.94 21.57 -21.00
N ARG A 2 -4.94 21.46 -20.57
CA ARG A 2 -4.61 21.32 -19.84
C ARG A 2 -4.11 20.43 -19.57
N PRO A 3 -3.44 20.35 -19.76
CA PRO A 3 -2.87 19.34 -19.55
C PRO A 3 -2.61 18.97 -18.31
N PHE A 4 -2.20 19.52 -17.71
CA PHE A 4 -1.83 19.16 -16.57
C PHE A 4 -2.95 18.76 -15.84
N LEU A 5 -3.95 19.11 -16.23
CA LEU A 5 -4.95 18.81 -15.55
C LEU A 5 -5.21 17.45 -15.54
N GLN A 6 -4.98 16.78 -16.49
CA GLN A 6 -5.24 15.54 -16.45
C GLN A 6 -4.34 14.86 -15.70
N SER A 7 -3.23 15.34 -15.51
CA SER A 7 -2.32 14.58 -14.80
C SER A 7 -2.78 14.56 -13.42
N GLU A 8 -3.38 15.59 -12.97
CA GLU A 8 -3.68 15.53 -11.64
C GLU A 8 -4.80 14.72 -11.45
N VAL A 9 -5.50 14.45 -12.38
CA VAL A 9 -6.54 13.74 -12.18
C VAL A 9 -6.30 12.42 -11.73
N TYR A 10 -5.44 11.74 -12.31
CA TYR A 10 -5.34 10.49 -11.88
C TYR A 10 -4.51 10.24 -10.91
N ILE A 11 -3.89 11.14 -10.44
CA ILE A 11 -3.03 10.84 -9.50
C ILE A 11 -3.77 10.36 -8.39
N HIS A 12 -4.95 10.67 -8.22
CA HIS A 12 -5.47 10.26 -7.05
C HIS A 12 -6.40 9.22 -7.24
N ASP A 13 -6.45 8.61 -8.25
CA ASP A 13 -7.40 7.63 -8.41
C ASP A 13 -6.93 6.26 -8.10
N MET A 14 -6.46 6.02 -6.90
CA MET A 14 -6.14 4.69 -6.47
C MET A 14 -7.40 3.91 -6.23
N VAL A 15 -7.44 2.69 -6.69
CA VAL A 15 -8.59 1.82 -6.49
C VAL A 15 -8.37 1.05 -5.20
N LYS A 16 -9.32 1.12 -4.28
CA LYS A 16 -9.17 0.44 -3.00
C LYS A 16 -9.90 -0.88 -3.00
N ILE A 17 -9.34 -1.84 -2.27
CA ILE A 17 -10.01 -3.09 -2.03
C ILE A 17 -11.16 -2.78 -1.08
N LYS A 18 -12.38 -3.20 -1.41
CA LYS A 18 -13.54 -2.85 -0.59
C LYS A 18 -14.23 -4.03 0.07
N ARG A 19 -14.27 -5.18 -0.57
CA ARG A 19 -15.02 -6.28 -0.01
C ARG A 19 -14.19 -7.10 0.93
N SER A 20 -14.79 -7.56 2.01
CA SER A 20 -14.07 -8.41 2.94
C SER A 20 -13.67 -9.72 2.28
N SER A 21 -14.46 -10.18 1.28
CA SER A 21 -14.08 -11.40 0.57
C SER A 21 -12.80 -11.19 -0.24
N ASP A 22 -12.57 -10.00 -0.76
CA ASP A 22 -11.34 -9.72 -1.50
C ASP A 22 -10.14 -9.67 -0.55
N PHE A 23 -10.31 -9.10 0.64
CA PHE A 23 -9.24 -9.11 1.62
C PHE A 23 -8.89 -10.54 2.02
N LYS A 24 -9.92 -11.37 2.29
CA LYS A 24 -9.68 -12.76 2.67
C LYS A 24 -8.96 -13.52 1.57
N ASN A 25 -9.30 -13.23 0.32
CA ASN A 25 -8.69 -13.91 -0.80
C ASN A 25 -7.20 -13.60 -0.87
N VAL A 26 -6.82 -12.35 -0.65
CA VAL A 26 -5.42 -11.95 -0.66
C VAL A 26 -4.67 -12.60 0.49
N TYR A 27 -5.27 -12.62 1.68
CA TYR A 27 -4.61 -13.24 2.83
C TYR A 27 -4.45 -14.75 2.63
N ARG A 28 -5.39 -15.38 1.98
CA ARG A 28 -5.35 -16.82 1.83
C ARG A 28 -4.43 -17.29 0.71
N TYR A 29 -4.46 -16.62 -0.41
CA TYR A 29 -3.73 -17.06 -1.59
C TYR A 29 -2.53 -16.21 -1.97
N GLY A 30 -2.37 -15.06 -1.38
CA GLY A 30 -1.29 -14.17 -1.73
C GLY A 30 0.02 -14.51 -1.06
N LYS A 31 1.05 -13.83 -1.46
CA LYS A 31 2.35 -13.93 -0.82
C LYS A 31 2.46 -12.82 0.20
N SER A 32 3.33 -12.99 1.18
CA SER A 32 3.55 -11.95 2.16
C SER A 32 5.03 -11.71 2.40
N ILE A 33 5.36 -10.49 2.75
CA ILE A 33 6.71 -10.12 3.04
C ILE A 33 6.62 -8.98 4.05
N SER A 34 7.55 -8.85 4.93
CA SER A 34 7.43 -7.85 5.98
C SER A 34 8.79 -7.25 6.37
N ASN A 35 8.72 -6.14 7.05
CA ASN A 35 9.88 -5.57 7.71
C ASN A 35 9.41 -5.11 9.10
N GLN A 36 10.18 -4.26 9.76
CA GLN A 36 9.82 -3.90 11.14
C GLN A 36 8.57 -3.08 11.25
N TYR A 37 8.18 -2.35 10.22
CA TYR A 37 7.04 -1.44 10.30
C TYR A 37 5.79 -1.93 9.58
N ILE A 38 5.94 -2.75 8.55
CA ILE A 38 4.84 -3.10 7.66
C ILE A 38 4.87 -4.57 7.28
N VAL A 39 3.69 -5.17 7.20
CA VAL A 39 3.52 -6.48 6.57
C VAL A 39 2.79 -6.21 5.27
N MET A 40 3.27 -6.73 4.15
CA MET A 40 2.63 -6.56 2.86
C MET A 40 2.18 -7.90 2.32
N TYR A 41 0.91 -7.99 1.92
CA TYR A 41 0.40 -9.15 1.20
C TYR A 41 0.10 -8.72 -0.22
N TYR A 42 0.33 -9.59 -1.19
CA TYR A 42 0.04 -9.27 -2.57
C TYR A 42 -0.36 -10.50 -3.36
N LEU A 43 -1.23 -10.31 -4.34
CA LEU A 43 -1.76 -11.39 -5.14
C LEU A 43 -2.16 -10.84 -6.50
N GLU A 44 -1.85 -11.54 -7.58
CA GLU A 44 -2.28 -11.13 -8.89
C GLU A 44 -3.79 -11.18 -8.96
N ASN A 45 -4.41 -10.19 -9.55
CA ASN A 45 -5.86 -10.10 -9.58
C ASN A 45 -6.47 -10.21 -10.99
N ASN A 46 -5.64 -10.24 -12.03
CA ASN A 46 -6.12 -10.34 -13.41
C ASN A 46 -7.04 -9.23 -13.84
N LEU A 47 -6.94 -8.05 -13.21
CA LEU A 47 -7.79 -6.93 -13.56
C LEU A 47 -7.07 -5.87 -14.38
N GLY A 48 -5.76 -5.98 -14.52
CA GLY A 48 -5.00 -4.97 -15.24
C GLY A 48 -4.78 -3.68 -14.46
N ILE A 49 -5.26 -3.60 -13.25
CA ILE A 49 -5.08 -2.44 -12.39
C ILE A 49 -4.69 -2.94 -11.01
N ASN A 50 -4.09 -2.08 -10.22
CA ASN A 50 -3.77 -2.42 -8.84
C ASN A 50 -4.89 -1.96 -7.92
N ARG A 51 -5.20 -2.77 -6.93
CA ARG A 51 -6.12 -2.37 -5.87
C ARG A 51 -5.36 -2.48 -4.56
N VAL A 52 -5.59 -1.56 -3.65
CA VAL A 52 -4.80 -1.50 -2.42
C VAL A 52 -5.69 -1.44 -1.20
N GLY A 53 -5.24 -2.05 -0.13
CA GLY A 53 -5.91 -1.97 1.17
C GLY A 53 -4.92 -1.61 2.24
N PHE A 54 -5.37 -0.91 3.26
CA PHE A 54 -4.52 -0.51 4.38
C PHE A 54 -5.20 -0.95 5.68
N SER A 55 -4.45 -1.56 6.56
CA SER A 55 -5.00 -2.04 7.81
C SER A 55 -4.12 -1.62 8.98
N VAL A 56 -4.73 -1.00 9.98
CA VAL A 56 -4.03 -0.61 11.20
C VAL A 56 -4.89 -1.09 12.36
N SER A 57 -4.40 -2.08 13.11
CA SER A 57 -5.20 -2.68 14.16
C SER A 57 -5.24 -1.84 15.43
N LYS A 58 -6.15 -2.18 16.32
CA LYS A 58 -6.28 -1.48 17.58
C LYS A 58 -5.03 -1.59 18.45
N LYS A 59 -4.19 -2.59 18.20
CA LYS A 59 -2.96 -2.74 18.97
C LYS A 59 -1.98 -1.62 18.69
N VAL A 60 -2.09 -0.94 17.55
CA VAL A 60 -1.19 0.15 17.24
C VAL A 60 -1.55 1.38 18.09
N GLY A 61 -2.84 1.58 18.36
CA GLY A 61 -3.26 2.71 19.18
C GLY A 61 -4.71 3.04 19.00
N LYS A 62 -5.13 4.14 19.61
CA LYS A 62 -6.50 4.60 19.54
C LYS A 62 -6.83 5.05 18.13
N SER A 63 -8.10 5.32 17.87
CA SER A 63 -8.54 5.64 16.51
C SER A 63 -7.81 6.82 15.89
N VAL A 64 -7.46 7.83 16.68
CA VAL A 64 -6.72 8.98 16.15
C VAL A 64 -5.36 8.52 15.64
N ILE A 65 -4.68 7.66 16.40
CA ILE A 65 -3.39 7.15 16.01
C ILE A 65 -3.51 6.25 14.79
N ARG A 66 -4.52 5.37 14.81
CA ARG A 66 -4.72 4.47 13.67
C ARG A 66 -4.99 5.24 12.39
N ASN A 67 -5.80 6.30 12.47
CA ASN A 67 -6.12 7.09 11.30
C ASN A 67 -4.88 7.81 10.78
N ARG A 68 -4.02 8.26 11.69
CA ARG A 68 -2.78 8.91 11.28
C ARG A 68 -1.90 7.96 10.46
N TYR A 69 -1.69 6.74 10.93
CA TYR A 69 -0.81 5.83 10.24
C TYR A 69 -1.45 5.24 8.99
N LYS A 70 -2.77 5.10 8.98
CA LYS A 70 -3.44 4.69 7.78
C LYS A 70 -3.22 5.77 6.71
N ARG A 71 -3.27 7.04 7.10
CA ARG A 71 -3.04 8.11 6.16
C ARG A 71 -1.59 8.15 5.69
N LEU A 72 -0.63 7.88 6.58
CA LEU A 72 0.77 7.84 6.18
C LEU A 72 1.02 6.73 5.17
N LEU A 73 0.39 5.58 5.37
CA LEU A 73 0.51 4.48 4.41
C LEU A 73 -0.11 4.87 3.07
N TYR A 74 -1.29 5.47 3.11
CA TYR A 74 -1.98 5.88 1.91
C TYR A 74 -1.16 6.90 1.12
N GLU A 75 -0.67 7.93 1.78
CA GLU A 75 0.06 8.99 1.09
C GLU A 75 1.36 8.48 0.49
N ASN A 76 2.04 7.58 1.18
CA ASN A 76 3.25 7.01 0.64
C ASN A 76 2.98 6.10 -0.55
N PHE A 77 1.91 5.30 -0.46
CA PHE A 77 1.59 4.43 -1.57
C PHE A 77 1.21 5.24 -2.80
N ARG A 78 0.50 6.35 -2.60
CA ARG A 78 0.09 7.19 -3.70
C ARG A 78 1.30 7.71 -4.48
N LEU A 79 2.41 7.99 -3.80
CA LEU A 79 3.61 8.45 -4.46
C LEU A 79 4.33 7.34 -5.22
N LEU A 80 4.18 6.10 -4.81
CA LEU A 80 4.87 4.98 -5.42
C LEU A 80 4.06 4.24 -6.48
N ASP A 81 2.75 4.40 -6.45
CA ASP A 81 1.84 3.59 -7.23
C ASP A 81 2.12 3.63 -8.74
N ARG A 82 2.45 4.78 -9.27
CA ARG A 82 2.67 4.89 -10.70
C ARG A 82 3.85 4.06 -11.19
N ASP A 83 4.79 3.74 -10.31
CA ASP A 83 5.97 3.00 -10.69
C ASP A 83 5.85 1.51 -10.44
N LEU A 84 4.65 1.02 -10.19
CA LEU A 84 4.45 -0.39 -9.92
C LEU A 84 3.89 -1.11 -11.13
N PHE A 85 4.22 -2.39 -11.24
CA PHE A 85 3.58 -3.24 -12.22
C PHE A 85 2.10 -3.34 -11.85
N LYS A 86 1.24 -3.48 -12.84
CA LYS A 86 -0.20 -3.48 -12.61
C LYS A 86 -0.76 -4.90 -12.54
N GLY A 87 -1.92 -5.02 -11.95
CA GLY A 87 -2.63 -6.30 -11.88
C GLY A 87 -2.51 -7.01 -10.56
N TYR A 88 -2.28 -6.26 -9.48
CA TYR A 88 -2.15 -6.86 -8.15
C TYR A 88 -3.10 -6.27 -7.14
N ASP A 89 -3.54 -7.11 -6.22
CA ASP A 89 -4.18 -6.65 -5.00
C ASP A 89 -3.10 -6.62 -3.95
N ILE A 90 -2.91 -5.50 -3.29
CA ILE A 90 -1.83 -5.31 -2.34
C ILE A 90 -2.42 -4.81 -1.03
N ILE A 91 -2.06 -5.43 0.08
CA ILE A 91 -2.55 -5.00 1.39
C ILE A 91 -1.34 -4.67 2.25
N PHE A 92 -1.34 -3.49 2.84
CA PHE A 92 -0.31 -3.08 3.78
C PHE A 92 -0.90 -3.07 5.18
N ILE A 93 -0.26 -3.78 6.10
CA ILE A 93 -0.69 -3.85 7.48
C ILE A 93 0.37 -3.19 8.34
N ALA A 94 -0.02 -2.23 9.15
CA ALA A 94 0.93 -1.55 10.03
C ALA A 94 1.27 -2.46 11.21
N ARG A 95 2.54 -2.60 11.49
CA ARG A 95 2.97 -3.33 12.68
C ARG A 95 3.04 -2.35 13.84
N ASN A 96 3.01 -2.87 15.07
CA ASN A 96 2.98 -2.01 16.25
C ASN A 96 4.13 -1.02 16.29
N LYS A 97 5.29 -1.39 15.80
CA LYS A 97 6.44 -0.52 15.84
C LYS A 97 6.32 0.68 14.90
N ILE A 98 5.30 0.73 14.08
CA ILE A 98 5.15 1.83 13.13
C ILE A 98 5.00 3.17 13.85
N ILE A 99 4.57 3.15 15.11
CA ILE A 99 4.42 4.41 15.84
C ILE A 99 5.76 5.11 16.06
N GLU A 100 6.88 4.43 15.85
CA GLU A 100 8.19 5.03 15.96
C GLU A 100 8.65 5.63 14.64
N ALA A 101 7.87 5.51 13.57
CA ALA A 101 8.29 5.91 12.25
C ALA A 101 7.59 7.18 11.80
N ASP A 102 8.30 8.03 11.07
CA ASP A 102 7.71 9.21 10.48
C ASP A 102 7.33 8.90 9.02
N PHE A 103 6.85 9.89 8.32
CA PHE A 103 6.40 9.75 6.93
C PHE A 103 7.49 9.14 6.04
N TYR A 104 8.73 9.60 6.19
CA TYR A 104 9.79 9.14 5.32
C TYR A 104 10.24 7.73 5.66
N MET A 105 10.23 7.37 6.92
CA MET A 105 10.59 6.03 7.34
C MET A 105 9.55 5.03 6.87
N VAL A 106 8.27 5.40 6.92
CA VAL A 106 7.21 4.54 6.42
C VAL A 106 7.36 4.37 4.89
N GLY A 107 7.66 5.46 4.20
CA GLY A 107 7.84 5.40 2.74
C GLY A 107 9.00 4.52 2.34
N ASN A 108 10.12 4.62 3.05
CA ASN A 108 11.27 3.78 2.76
C ASN A 108 10.97 2.31 3.04
N ALA A 109 10.24 2.04 4.12
CA ALA A 109 9.86 0.68 4.45
C ALA A 109 8.96 0.10 3.38
N MET A 110 8.00 0.88 2.89
CA MET A 110 7.09 0.44 1.84
C MET A 110 7.85 0.18 0.54
N ARG A 111 8.73 1.10 0.16
CA ARG A 111 9.48 0.93 -1.07
C ARG A 111 10.35 -0.32 -1.05
N ARG A 112 10.95 -0.63 0.10
CA ARG A 112 11.76 -1.82 0.20
C ARG A 112 10.95 -3.09 -0.01
N LEU A 113 9.74 -3.13 0.53
CA LEU A 113 8.90 -4.31 0.34
C LEU A 113 8.47 -4.44 -1.12
N LEU A 114 8.14 -3.31 -1.75
CA LEU A 114 7.74 -3.34 -3.16
C LEU A 114 8.91 -3.74 -4.06
N THR A 115 10.12 -3.33 -3.72
CA THR A 115 11.29 -3.71 -4.49
C THR A 115 11.60 -5.19 -4.31
N LYS A 116 11.55 -5.70 -3.07
CA LYS A 116 11.84 -7.09 -2.83
C LYS A 116 10.84 -8.02 -3.44
N SER A 117 9.59 -7.60 -3.56
CA SER A 117 8.55 -8.43 -4.14
C SER A 117 8.55 -8.34 -5.67
N SER A 118 9.42 -7.51 -6.25
CA SER A 118 9.51 -7.31 -7.68
C SER A 118 8.28 -6.63 -8.27
N LEU A 119 7.53 -5.89 -7.44
CA LEU A 119 6.39 -5.14 -7.94
C LEU A 119 6.78 -3.74 -8.42
N TYR A 120 7.96 -3.27 -8.02
CA TYR A 120 8.39 -1.92 -8.38
C TYR A 120 9.11 -1.99 -9.72
N MET A 121 8.72 -1.16 -10.67
CA MET A 121 9.29 -1.22 -12.00
C MET A 121 10.67 -0.65 -12.11
N VAL A 122 11.02 0.25 -11.28
CA VAL A 122 12.30 0.87 -11.35
C VAL A 122 13.34 -0.05 -10.84
N ASN A 123 14.38 -0.31 -11.58
CA ASN A 123 15.32 -1.16 -11.09
C ASN A 123 16.53 -0.47 -11.05
N LYS A 124 17.31 -0.87 -10.62
CA LYS A 124 18.56 -0.37 -10.44
C LYS A 124 18.64 0.57 -9.59
#